data_5e5423e9feab6f4132dea84b9c99d262
#
_entry.id   5e5423e9feab6f4132dea84b9c99d262
#
_cell.length_a   1.000
_cell.length_b   1.000
_cell.length_c   1.000
_cell.angle_alpha   90.00
_cell.angle_beta   90.00
_cell.angle_gamma   90.00
#
_symmetry.space_group_name_H-M   'P 1'
#
loop_
_entity.id
_entity.type
_entity.pdbx_description
1 polymer ?
#
loop_
_entity_poly.entity_id
_entity_poly.type
_entity_poly.pdbx_seq_one_letter_code
_entity_poly.pdbx_strand_id
1 'polypeptide(L)'
;TDEGDLPFYYLLSEREPEVKVDYLSCSSRLYEPKLETGDSLQFSLRANAVKTLWHPKEIKQRKRVGLLKSDELHDWLLAQGEKGGFQLQSESLVVENTQIHEVIKPDDPNCRTFTSVDLQGKLQVTDAEVFTREVLFKGLGRSKAFGCGLLLVRRV
;
A
#
# COMPACT_ATOMS: atom_id res chain seq x y z
N THR A 1 -20.50 21.93 -17.73
CA THR A 1 -20.14 20.56 -18.10
C THR A 1 -18.80 20.30 -17.47
N ASP A 2 -18.82 19.70 -16.25
CA ASP A 2 -17.62 19.19 -15.63
C ASP A 2 -17.10 18.05 -16.53
N GLU A 3 -15.98 18.30 -17.19
CA GLU A 3 -15.14 17.23 -17.72
C GLU A 3 -14.63 16.48 -16.50
N GLY A 4 -15.32 15.40 -16.13
CA GLY A 4 -14.94 14.58 -15.01
C GLY A 4 -13.51 14.10 -15.21
N ASP A 5 -12.66 14.37 -14.23
CA ASP A 5 -11.27 13.90 -14.22
C ASP A 5 -11.25 12.39 -14.49
N LEU A 6 -10.62 12.01 -15.59
CA LEU A 6 -10.43 10.60 -15.93
C LEU A 6 -9.64 9.93 -14.81
N PRO A 7 -10.00 8.71 -14.40
CA PRO A 7 -9.29 8.01 -13.34
C PRO A 7 -7.82 7.83 -13.72
N PHE A 8 -6.94 8.19 -12.81
CA PHE A 8 -5.50 8.12 -13.00
C PHE A 8 -4.90 7.03 -12.11
N TYR A 9 -4.07 6.16 -12.69
CA TYR A 9 -3.45 5.04 -11.98
C TYR A 9 -1.94 5.08 -12.08
N TYR A 10 -1.26 4.91 -10.96
CA TYR A 10 0.17 4.65 -10.91
C TYR A 10 0.42 3.15 -10.94
N LEU A 11 1.32 2.71 -11.80
CA LEU A 11 1.73 1.33 -11.92
C LEU A 11 3.25 1.23 -11.89
N LEU A 12 3.78 0.33 -11.06
CA LEU A 12 5.18 -0.06 -11.10
C LEU A 12 5.30 -1.42 -11.78
N SER A 13 6.15 -1.52 -12.80
CA SER A 13 6.32 -2.72 -13.61
C SER A 13 7.78 -2.91 -14.00
N GLU A 14 8.23 -4.16 -14.06
CA GLU A 14 9.56 -4.52 -14.60
C GLU A 14 9.62 -4.41 -16.13
N ARG A 15 8.47 -4.35 -16.79
CA ARG A 15 8.35 -4.27 -18.24
C ARG A 15 7.59 -3.01 -18.63
N GLU A 16 7.96 -2.43 -19.75
CA GLU A 16 7.21 -1.35 -20.34
C GLU A 16 5.79 -1.81 -20.69
N PRO A 17 4.75 -1.04 -20.33
CA PRO A 17 3.37 -1.43 -20.60
C PRO A 17 3.07 -1.34 -22.10
N GLU A 18 2.43 -2.38 -22.64
CA GLU A 18 1.85 -2.36 -23.98
C GLU A 18 0.36 -1.98 -23.87
N VAL A 19 0.02 -0.79 -24.36
CA VAL A 19 -1.39 -0.36 -24.43
C VAL A 19 -1.98 -0.82 -25.76
N LYS A 20 -2.97 -1.71 -25.69
CA LYS A 20 -3.64 -2.31 -26.87
C LYS A 20 -5.08 -1.83 -27.04
N VAL A 21 -5.48 -0.81 -26.29
CA VAL A 21 -6.86 -0.34 -26.26
C VAL A 21 -6.92 1.19 -26.37
N ASP A 22 -7.84 1.68 -27.17
CA ASP A 22 -7.91 3.11 -27.53
C ASP A 22 -8.42 4.01 -26.39
N TYR A 23 -9.06 3.43 -25.38
CA TYR A 23 -9.60 4.16 -24.21
C TYR A 23 -8.61 4.32 -23.07
N LEU A 24 -7.38 3.80 -23.19
CA LEU A 24 -6.32 3.98 -22.20
C LEU A 24 -5.17 4.77 -22.81
N SER A 25 -4.75 5.80 -22.07
CA SER A 25 -3.48 6.49 -22.35
C SER A 25 -2.47 6.09 -21.29
N CYS A 26 -1.27 5.72 -21.71
CA CYS A 26 -0.19 5.33 -20.81
C CYS A 26 1.07 6.09 -21.14
N SER A 27 1.72 6.65 -20.12
CA SER A 27 3.08 7.17 -20.24
C SER A 27 3.99 6.41 -19.29
N SER A 28 5.12 5.94 -19.75
CA SER A 28 6.12 5.24 -18.95
C SER A 28 7.39 6.05 -18.78
N ARG A 29 8.07 5.84 -17.66
CA ARG A 29 9.42 6.37 -17.42
C ARG A 29 10.20 5.39 -16.58
N LEU A 30 11.51 5.38 -16.75
CA LEU A 30 12.41 4.64 -15.87
C LEU A 30 12.30 5.20 -14.45
N TYR A 31 12.10 4.31 -13.48
CA TYR A 31 11.99 4.68 -12.08
C TYR A 31 13.27 4.27 -11.34
N GLU A 32 14.12 5.25 -11.08
CA GLU A 32 15.37 5.11 -10.34
C GLU A 32 15.35 6.05 -9.12
N PRO A 33 14.79 5.59 -8.00
CA PRO A 33 14.77 6.41 -6.79
C PRO A 33 16.19 6.60 -6.25
N LYS A 34 16.67 7.84 -6.22
CA LYS A 34 17.97 8.21 -5.65
C LYS A 34 17.72 8.70 -4.21
N LEU A 35 17.62 7.76 -3.28
CA LEU A 35 17.37 8.05 -1.87
C LEU A 35 18.62 7.78 -1.04
N GLU A 36 18.79 8.59 0.01
CA GLU A 36 19.85 8.47 0.97
C GLU A 36 19.29 8.24 2.38
N THR A 37 20.07 7.59 3.22
CA THR A 37 19.74 7.46 4.65
C THR A 37 19.69 8.85 5.28
N GLY A 38 18.60 9.14 5.98
CA GLY A 38 18.31 10.46 6.54
C GLY A 38 17.30 11.27 5.72
N ASP A 39 17.01 10.88 4.47
CA ASP A 39 16.00 11.56 3.64
C ASP A 39 14.64 11.61 4.35
N SER A 40 14.04 12.81 4.40
CA SER A 40 12.68 13.02 4.88
C SER A 40 11.71 13.04 3.71
N LEU A 41 10.70 12.18 3.78
CA LEU A 41 9.74 12.00 2.71
C LEU A 41 8.32 12.17 3.22
N GLN A 42 7.47 12.80 2.43
CA GLN A 42 6.03 12.70 2.57
C GLN A 42 5.54 11.51 1.75
N PHE A 43 4.60 10.74 2.30
CA PHE A 43 4.08 9.56 1.62
C PHE A 43 2.55 9.58 1.52
N SER A 44 2.06 8.83 0.53
CA SER A 44 0.66 8.43 0.39
C SER A 44 0.63 6.93 0.08
N LEU A 45 -0.23 6.20 0.78
CA LEU A 45 -0.32 4.74 0.71
C LEU A 45 -1.76 4.29 0.83
N ARG A 46 -2.27 3.57 -0.17
CA ARG A 46 -3.46 2.72 0.00
C ARG A 46 -3.01 1.33 0.40
N ALA A 47 -3.38 0.89 1.59
CA ALA A 47 -2.94 -0.39 2.14
C ALA A 47 -4.10 -1.33 2.50
N ASN A 48 -3.89 -2.62 2.33
CA ASN A 48 -4.63 -3.65 3.05
C ASN A 48 -3.77 -4.12 4.24
N ALA A 49 -3.91 -3.40 5.35
CA ALA A 49 -3.26 -3.71 6.61
C ALA A 49 -4.04 -4.83 7.33
N VAL A 50 -3.36 -5.92 7.67
CA VAL A 50 -4.01 -7.07 8.32
C VAL A 50 -3.20 -7.57 9.49
N LYS A 51 -3.90 -8.10 10.51
CA LYS A 51 -3.31 -8.90 11.57
C LYS A 51 -3.81 -10.34 11.50
N THR A 52 -2.97 -11.27 11.95
CA THR A 52 -3.34 -12.67 12.07
C THR A 52 -3.80 -12.93 13.50
N LEU A 53 -5.06 -13.32 13.65
CA LEU A 53 -5.58 -13.78 14.94
C LEU A 53 -5.28 -15.27 15.09
N TRP A 54 -4.74 -15.61 16.24
CA TRP A 54 -4.52 -17.00 16.62
C TRP A 54 -5.61 -17.44 17.59
N HIS A 55 -6.40 -18.45 17.22
CA HIS A 55 -7.40 -19.04 18.11
C HIS A 55 -6.82 -20.28 18.77
N PRO A 56 -6.57 -20.27 20.09
CA PRO A 56 -5.96 -21.41 20.77
C PRO A 56 -6.86 -22.65 20.85
N LYS A 57 -8.17 -22.50 20.61
CA LYS A 57 -9.15 -23.61 20.68
C LYS A 57 -9.45 -24.29 19.36
N GLU A 58 -9.09 -23.72 18.22
CA GLU A 58 -9.28 -24.30 16.89
C GLU A 58 -7.92 -24.56 16.26
N ILE A 59 -7.42 -25.77 16.49
CA ILE A 59 -6.17 -26.26 15.92
C ILE A 59 -6.26 -26.20 14.40
N LYS A 60 -5.65 -25.17 13.79
CA LYS A 60 -5.34 -24.97 12.37
C LYS A 60 -5.97 -23.79 11.62
N GLN A 61 -6.82 -22.96 12.16
CA GLN A 61 -7.31 -21.80 11.39
C GLN A 61 -6.72 -20.46 11.88
N ARG A 62 -5.69 -19.99 11.17
CA ARG A 62 -5.21 -18.63 11.30
C ARG A 62 -6.18 -17.71 10.54
N LYS A 63 -7.02 -17.00 11.25
CA LYS A 63 -7.91 -15.99 10.65
C LYS A 63 -7.17 -14.65 10.52
N ARG A 64 -7.17 -14.11 9.31
CA ARG A 64 -6.67 -12.75 9.06
C ARG A 64 -7.82 -11.78 9.11
N VAL A 65 -7.62 -10.67 9.80
CA VAL A 65 -8.61 -9.58 9.90
C VAL A 65 -7.96 -8.28 9.46
N GLY A 66 -8.73 -7.44 8.76
CA GLY A 66 -8.32 -6.09 8.40
C GLY A 66 -8.20 -5.21 9.63
N LEU A 67 -7.23 -4.32 9.64
CA LEU A 67 -7.07 -3.31 10.66
C LEU A 67 -7.91 -2.09 10.28
N LEU A 68 -8.71 -1.59 11.22
CA LEU A 68 -9.61 -0.46 11.02
C LEU A 68 -9.36 0.67 12.02
N LYS A 69 -8.76 0.37 13.16
CA LYS A 69 -8.49 1.35 14.23
C LYS A 69 -7.18 2.07 13.94
N SER A 70 -7.18 3.37 14.18
CA SER A 70 -6.00 4.22 13.94
C SER A 70 -4.77 3.75 14.68
N ASP A 71 -4.91 3.34 15.94
CA ASP A 71 -3.80 2.83 16.77
C ASP A 71 -3.21 1.55 16.18
N GLU A 72 -4.07 0.61 15.75
CA GLU A 72 -3.62 -0.65 15.12
C GLU A 72 -2.94 -0.41 13.76
N LEU A 73 -3.41 0.58 13.00
CA LEU A 73 -2.81 0.99 11.72
C LEU A 73 -1.46 1.67 11.94
N HIS A 74 -1.36 2.52 12.95
CA HIS A 74 -0.11 3.15 13.37
C HIS A 74 0.93 2.09 13.76
N ASP A 75 0.59 1.16 14.66
CA ASP A 75 1.49 0.08 15.10
C ASP A 75 1.90 -0.83 13.93
N TRP A 76 0.95 -1.12 13.03
CA TRP A 76 1.23 -1.89 11.82
C TRP A 76 2.25 -1.17 10.94
N LEU A 77 2.10 0.15 10.74
CA LEU A 77 3.01 0.93 9.90
C LEU A 77 4.40 1.08 10.54
N LEU A 78 4.48 1.23 11.87
CA LEU A 78 5.75 1.18 12.60
C LEU A 78 6.47 -0.15 12.37
N ALA A 79 5.78 -1.27 12.50
CA ALA A 79 6.36 -2.60 12.24
C ALA A 79 6.75 -2.81 10.77
N GLN A 80 6.11 -2.13 9.81
CA GLN A 80 6.57 -2.10 8.42
C GLN A 80 7.86 -1.27 8.29
N GLY A 81 7.98 -0.15 9.01
CA GLY A 81 9.14 0.71 9.00
C GLY A 81 10.41 0.00 9.48
N GLU A 82 10.33 -0.73 10.61
CA GLU A 82 11.44 -1.52 11.15
C GLU A 82 12.01 -2.53 10.12
N LYS A 83 11.13 -3.15 9.33
CA LYS A 83 11.50 -4.14 8.31
C LYS A 83 11.87 -3.51 6.98
N GLY A 84 11.35 -2.33 6.72
CA GLY A 84 11.43 -1.64 5.44
C GLY A 84 12.44 -0.50 5.39
N GLY A 85 13.25 -0.30 6.43
CA GLY A 85 14.30 0.71 6.45
C GLY A 85 13.76 2.15 6.48
N PHE A 86 12.67 2.39 7.20
CA PHE A 86 12.15 3.74 7.43
C PHE A 86 11.57 3.91 8.84
N GLN A 87 11.57 5.13 9.31
CA GLN A 87 10.95 5.52 10.57
C GLN A 87 9.77 6.46 10.30
N LEU A 88 8.60 6.13 10.82
CA LEU A 88 7.41 6.96 10.74
C LEU A 88 7.51 8.16 11.68
N GLN A 89 7.15 9.35 11.20
CA GLN A 89 6.89 10.50 12.05
C GLN A 89 5.44 10.43 12.53
N SER A 90 5.23 9.80 13.69
CA SER A 90 3.91 9.39 14.20
C SER A 90 2.86 10.52 14.24
N GLU A 91 3.28 11.73 14.61
CA GLU A 91 2.41 12.92 14.71
C GLU A 91 1.88 13.39 13.33
N SER A 92 2.53 12.95 12.24
CA SER A 92 2.14 13.32 10.88
C SER A 92 1.16 12.34 10.23
N LEU A 93 0.88 11.20 10.87
CA LEU A 93 0.04 10.16 10.28
C LEU A 93 -1.42 10.58 10.23
N VAL A 94 -1.97 10.59 9.04
CA VAL A 94 -3.39 10.79 8.77
C VAL A 94 -3.98 9.53 8.17
N VAL A 95 -5.05 9.04 8.77
CA VAL A 95 -5.88 7.95 8.25
C VAL A 95 -7.11 8.59 7.62
N GLU A 96 -7.26 8.45 6.31
CA GLU A 96 -8.35 9.11 5.58
C GLU A 96 -9.53 8.16 5.38
N ASN A 97 -9.49 7.38 4.32
CA ASN A 97 -10.60 6.53 3.93
C ASN A 97 -10.38 5.08 4.34
N THR A 98 -11.41 4.48 4.90
CA THR A 98 -11.44 3.04 5.16
C THR A 98 -12.61 2.44 4.40
N GLN A 99 -12.32 1.44 3.55
CA GLN A 99 -13.33 0.79 2.74
C GLN A 99 -13.24 -0.73 2.86
N ILE A 100 -14.39 -1.37 2.92
CA ILE A 100 -14.52 -2.83 2.83
C ILE A 100 -14.94 -3.16 1.40
N HIS A 101 -14.15 -4.01 0.75
CA HIS A 101 -14.38 -4.44 -0.62
C HIS A 101 -14.86 -5.89 -0.63
N GLU A 102 -15.89 -6.15 -1.41
CA GLU A 102 -16.39 -7.49 -1.66
C GLU A 102 -15.93 -7.95 -3.04
N VAL A 103 -15.32 -9.13 -3.08
CA VAL A 103 -14.86 -9.75 -4.33
C VAL A 103 -15.67 -11.01 -4.57
N ILE A 104 -16.54 -10.93 -5.55
CA ILE A 104 -17.34 -12.06 -6.01
C ILE A 104 -16.65 -12.63 -7.25
N LYS A 105 -16.32 -13.91 -7.22
CA LYS A 105 -15.82 -14.63 -8.40
C LYS A 105 -16.99 -15.38 -9.03
N PRO A 106 -17.09 -15.41 -10.37
CA PRO A 106 -18.20 -16.09 -11.04
C PRO A 106 -18.39 -17.57 -10.65
N ASP A 107 -17.27 -18.24 -10.36
CA ASP A 107 -17.23 -19.69 -10.06
C ASP A 107 -17.05 -20.02 -8.58
N ASP A 108 -17.08 -19.04 -7.68
CA ASP A 108 -16.91 -19.23 -6.23
C ASP A 108 -18.08 -18.58 -5.50
N PRO A 109 -19.01 -19.37 -4.91
CA PRO A 109 -20.16 -18.82 -4.19
C PRO A 109 -19.76 -18.08 -2.90
N ASN A 110 -18.49 -18.18 -2.47
CA ASN A 110 -18.03 -17.51 -1.28
C ASN A 110 -17.58 -16.09 -1.61
N CYS A 111 -18.27 -15.10 -1.09
CA CYS A 111 -17.82 -13.71 -1.11
C CYS A 111 -16.52 -13.58 -0.30
N ARG A 112 -15.49 -13.02 -0.92
CA ARG A 112 -14.23 -12.69 -0.25
C ARG A 112 -14.17 -11.21 0.00
N THR A 113 -13.91 -10.84 1.24
CA THR A 113 -13.77 -9.44 1.61
C THR A 113 -12.32 -9.09 1.89
N PHE A 114 -11.92 -7.88 1.55
CA PHE A 114 -10.70 -7.25 2.04
C PHE A 114 -10.96 -5.79 2.38
N THR A 115 -10.10 -5.22 3.20
CA THR A 115 -10.21 -3.82 3.62
C THR A 115 -9.07 -3.01 3.02
N SER A 116 -9.36 -1.84 2.49
CA SER A 116 -8.35 -0.85 2.17
C SER A 116 -8.45 0.35 3.08
N VAL A 117 -7.29 0.97 3.35
CA VAL A 117 -7.17 2.20 4.10
C VAL A 117 -6.21 3.13 3.39
N ASP A 118 -6.55 4.42 3.30
CA ASP A 118 -5.69 5.45 2.75
C ASP A 118 -4.94 6.13 3.90
N LEU A 119 -3.61 6.08 3.85
CA LEU A 119 -2.69 6.60 4.83
C LEU A 119 -1.81 7.66 4.21
N GLN A 120 -1.64 8.78 4.89
CA GLN A 120 -0.70 9.84 4.52
C GLN A 120 0.13 10.22 5.73
N GLY A 121 1.34 10.71 5.48
CA GLY A 121 2.21 11.16 6.56
C GLY A 121 3.62 11.46 6.09
N LYS A 122 4.52 11.55 7.07
CA LYS A 122 5.95 11.76 6.85
C LYS A 122 6.73 10.59 7.43
N LEU A 123 7.81 10.25 6.76
CA LEU A 123 8.76 9.24 7.20
C LEU A 123 10.19 9.72 6.96
N GLN A 124 11.13 9.12 7.67
CA GLN A 124 12.55 9.29 7.44
C GLN A 124 13.15 7.95 7.00
N VAL A 125 13.96 7.97 5.96
CA VAL A 125 14.67 6.79 5.47
C VAL A 125 15.81 6.46 6.44
N THR A 126 15.80 5.26 7.01
CA THR A 126 16.85 4.77 7.92
C THR A 126 17.84 3.84 7.22
N ASP A 127 17.40 3.16 6.16
CA ASP A 127 18.21 2.33 5.27
C ASP A 127 17.67 2.47 3.84
N ALA A 128 18.39 3.19 3.00
CA ALA A 128 17.95 3.53 1.65
C ALA A 128 17.88 2.32 0.72
N GLU A 129 18.78 1.34 0.87
CA GLU A 129 18.79 0.13 0.05
C GLU A 129 17.59 -0.77 0.39
N VAL A 130 17.39 -1.03 1.68
CA VAL A 130 16.26 -1.82 2.18
C VAL A 130 14.94 -1.13 1.83
N PHE A 131 14.83 0.18 2.04
CA PHE A 131 13.62 0.95 1.74
C PHE A 131 13.25 0.88 0.25
N THR A 132 14.23 1.06 -0.63
CA THR A 132 14.02 0.97 -2.08
C THR A 132 13.54 -0.43 -2.48
N ARG A 133 14.25 -1.47 -2.04
CA ARG A 133 13.97 -2.85 -2.44
C ARG A 133 12.70 -3.41 -1.82
N GLU A 134 12.51 -3.24 -0.51
CA GLU A 134 11.43 -3.91 0.23
C GLU A 134 10.14 -3.09 0.25
N VAL A 135 10.23 -1.77 0.15
CA VAL A 135 9.08 -0.87 0.25
C VAL A 135 8.66 -0.30 -1.09
N LEU A 136 9.57 0.40 -1.80
CA LEU A 136 9.20 1.05 -3.05
C LEU A 136 8.93 0.04 -4.17
N PHE A 137 9.77 -0.99 -4.32
CA PHE A 137 9.60 -1.98 -5.39
C PHE A 137 8.64 -3.11 -5.02
N LYS A 138 8.67 -3.62 -3.80
CA LYS A 138 7.76 -4.70 -3.41
C LYS A 138 6.40 -4.22 -2.92
N GLY A 139 6.31 -2.98 -2.40
CA GLY A 139 5.11 -2.41 -1.80
C GLY A 139 4.76 -3.01 -0.44
N LEU A 140 3.89 -2.31 0.31
CA LEU A 140 3.51 -2.63 1.68
C LEU A 140 2.16 -3.33 1.78
N GLY A 141 2.05 -4.29 2.67
CA GLY A 141 0.78 -4.97 2.97
C GLY A 141 0.36 -5.99 1.91
N ARG A 142 -0.94 -6.20 1.83
CA ARG A 142 -1.58 -7.22 1.00
C ARG A 142 -2.44 -6.61 -0.10
N SER A 143 -3.14 -7.47 -0.85
CA SER A 143 -4.09 -7.08 -1.92
C SER A 143 -3.47 -6.19 -3.00
N LYS A 144 -2.20 -6.42 -3.33
CA LYS A 144 -1.45 -5.64 -4.33
C LYS A 144 -2.11 -5.71 -5.71
N ALA A 145 -2.65 -6.86 -6.07
CA ALA A 145 -3.41 -7.03 -7.32
C ALA A 145 -4.73 -6.23 -7.36
N PHE A 146 -5.15 -5.66 -6.23
CA PHE A 146 -6.35 -4.82 -6.11
C PHE A 146 -6.01 -3.35 -5.84
N GLY A 147 -4.81 -2.91 -6.23
CA GLY A 147 -4.39 -1.52 -6.13
C GLY A 147 -3.92 -1.08 -4.73
N CYS A 148 -3.65 -2.03 -3.81
CA CYS A 148 -3.08 -1.72 -2.51
C CYS A 148 -1.55 -1.89 -2.52
N GLY A 149 -0.87 -1.18 -1.61
CA GLY A 149 0.53 -1.43 -1.27
C GLY A 149 1.56 -0.59 -2.01
N LEU A 150 1.21 0.13 -3.06
CA LEU A 150 2.14 1.05 -3.71
C LEU A 150 2.33 2.29 -2.82
N LEU A 151 3.56 2.49 -2.36
CA LEU A 151 3.93 3.69 -1.59
C LEU A 151 4.37 4.79 -2.56
N LEU A 152 3.61 5.87 -2.61
CA LEU A 152 4.00 7.08 -3.33
C LEU A 152 4.76 7.99 -2.37
N VAL A 153 5.92 8.50 -2.79
CA VAL A 153 6.78 9.35 -1.97
C VAL A 153 7.19 10.61 -2.71
N ARG A 154 7.37 11.70 -1.96
CA ARG A 154 8.03 12.93 -2.42
C ARG A 154 8.94 13.47 -1.32
N ARG A 155 10.04 14.10 -1.70
CA ARG A 155 10.91 14.81 -0.74
C ARG A 155 10.16 15.99 -0.12
N VAL A 156 10.43 16.23 1.17
CA VAL A 156 9.90 17.38 1.93
C VAL A 156 10.84 18.56 1.77
#